data_6fee9bcc0372f4b3c254375789785b56
#
_entry.id   6fee9bcc0372f4b3c254375789785b56
#
_cell.length_a   1.000
_cell.length_b   1.000
_cell.length_c   1.000
_cell.angle_alpha   90.00
_cell.angle_beta   90.00
_cell.angle_gamma   90.00
#
_symmetry.space_group_name_H-M   'P 1'
#
loop_
_entity.id
_entity.type
_entity.pdbx_description
1 polymer ?
#
loop_
_entity_poly.entity_id
_entity_poly.type
_entity_poly.pdbx_seq_one_letter_code
_entity_poly.pdbx_strand_id
1 'polypeptide(L)'
;MAKATSVWGIEIGQSALKALRCRLDGDQVVAEAFDYIEYPKILSQPESDPETMVREALDTFVKRNDLKHTKVCLSVPGQSGLAKFFKPPPVELKKIPDIVKYEARQQIPFDLNDVIWDYQLMAGGEISDGFALESEVGLFAMKRDAVYRVLKPLQAADIEVDMLQLAPLSIYNMVTFDKKLAADHETPYDSEHPPKSTVVLAMGTDATDLIVTNGYRVWQRSMPLGG
;
A
#
# COMPACT_ATOMS: atom_id res chain seq x y z
N MET A 1 -6.84 -28.49 10.21
CA MET A 1 -7.10 -27.18 9.60
C MET A 1 -5.87 -26.31 9.85
N ALA A 2 -5.25 -25.76 8.82
CA ALA A 2 -4.18 -24.80 9.01
C ALA A 2 -4.76 -23.59 9.78
N LYS A 3 -4.08 -23.17 10.86
CA LYS A 3 -4.50 -22.01 11.66
C LYS A 3 -4.40 -20.79 10.72
N ALA A 4 -5.48 -20.01 10.60
CA ALA A 4 -5.45 -18.79 9.80
C ALA A 4 -4.29 -17.90 10.30
N THR A 5 -3.45 -17.43 9.37
CA THR A 5 -2.31 -16.59 9.71
C THR A 5 -2.82 -15.19 10.02
N SER A 6 -2.58 -14.71 11.24
CA SER A 6 -2.86 -13.32 11.59
C SER A 6 -1.81 -12.39 10.96
N VAL A 7 -2.21 -11.17 10.64
CA VAL A 7 -1.36 -10.16 10.01
C VAL A 7 -1.43 -8.89 10.83
N TRP A 8 -0.28 -8.34 11.21
CA TRP A 8 -0.17 -6.98 11.72
C TRP A 8 0.02 -6.01 10.56
N GLY A 9 -0.88 -5.04 10.42
CA GLY A 9 -0.66 -3.85 9.61
C GLY A 9 -0.11 -2.74 10.50
N ILE A 10 1.05 -2.20 10.17
CA ILE A 10 1.73 -1.15 10.94
C ILE A 10 1.84 0.11 10.06
N GLU A 11 1.53 1.26 10.65
CA GLU A 11 1.76 2.59 10.10
C GLU A 11 2.62 3.39 11.08
N ILE A 12 3.78 3.84 10.63
CA ILE A 12 4.62 4.80 11.34
C ILE A 12 4.25 6.19 10.81
N GLY A 13 3.27 6.82 11.45
CA GLY A 13 2.78 8.14 11.10
C GLY A 13 3.65 9.26 11.65
N GLN A 14 3.25 10.52 11.44
CA GLN A 14 3.97 11.69 11.95
C GLN A 14 3.71 11.95 13.44
N SER A 15 2.53 11.59 13.94
CA SER A 15 2.12 11.83 15.33
C SER A 15 2.05 10.57 16.18
N ALA A 16 1.96 9.39 15.56
CA ALA A 16 1.79 8.13 16.26
C ALA A 16 2.21 6.93 15.42
N LEU A 17 2.60 5.86 16.08
CA LEU A 17 2.59 4.50 15.54
C LEU A 17 1.18 3.92 15.70
N LYS A 18 0.63 3.40 14.62
CA LYS A 18 -0.69 2.73 14.60
C LYS A 18 -0.49 1.30 14.12
N ALA A 19 -1.11 0.36 14.79
CA ALA A 19 -1.05 -1.03 14.41
C ALA A 19 -2.42 -1.71 14.58
N LEU A 20 -2.76 -2.56 13.61
CA LEU A 20 -3.98 -3.36 13.62
C LEU A 20 -3.64 -4.81 13.28
N ARG A 21 -4.03 -5.73 14.15
CA ARG A 21 -3.92 -7.16 13.87
C ARG A 21 -5.23 -7.68 13.35
N CYS A 22 -5.17 -8.31 12.20
CA CYS A 22 -6.33 -8.94 11.56
C CYS A 22 -6.07 -10.41 11.23
N ARG A 23 -7.11 -11.19 11.14
CA ARG A 23 -7.13 -12.51 10.53
C ARG A 23 -8.32 -12.67 9.57
N LEU A 24 -8.18 -13.58 8.64
CA LEU A 24 -9.28 -13.99 7.79
C LEU A 24 -10.07 -15.10 8.50
N ASP A 25 -11.38 -14.95 8.57
CA ASP A 25 -12.33 -15.93 9.10
C ASP A 25 -13.44 -16.17 8.07
N GLY A 26 -13.29 -17.24 7.29
CA GLY A 26 -14.06 -17.41 6.06
C GLY A 26 -13.77 -16.25 5.09
N ASP A 27 -14.80 -15.52 4.68
CA ASP A 27 -14.70 -14.36 3.78
C ASP A 27 -14.65 -13.01 4.53
N GLN A 28 -14.50 -13.04 5.85
CA GLN A 28 -14.50 -11.83 6.66
C GLN A 28 -13.13 -11.57 7.27
N VAL A 29 -12.69 -10.30 7.23
CA VAL A 29 -11.54 -9.85 8.00
C VAL A 29 -12.01 -9.48 9.41
N VAL A 30 -11.42 -10.14 10.40
CA VAL A 30 -11.71 -9.92 11.82
C VAL A 30 -10.53 -9.19 12.44
N ALA A 31 -10.78 -8.05 13.05
CA ALA A 31 -9.81 -7.33 13.86
C ALA A 31 -9.63 -8.06 15.20
N GLU A 32 -8.41 -8.45 15.55
CA GLU A 32 -8.08 -9.18 16.78
C GLU A 32 -7.48 -8.28 17.86
N ALA A 33 -6.67 -7.30 17.44
CA ALA A 33 -6.01 -6.37 18.35
C ALA A 33 -5.67 -5.06 17.61
N PHE A 34 -5.56 -3.98 18.35
CA PHE A 34 -5.00 -2.74 17.83
C PHE A 34 -4.07 -2.11 18.87
N ASP A 35 -3.12 -1.31 18.41
CA ASP A 35 -2.30 -0.47 19.28
C ASP A 35 -2.14 0.92 18.65
N TYR A 36 -2.15 1.93 19.48
CA TYR A 36 -1.95 3.33 19.13
C TYR A 36 -0.96 3.92 20.13
N ILE A 37 0.21 4.30 19.63
CA ILE A 37 1.31 4.82 20.44
C ILE A 37 1.63 6.20 19.93
N GLU A 38 1.16 7.20 20.65
CA GLU A 38 1.36 8.61 20.34
C GLU A 38 2.79 9.02 20.66
N TYR A 39 3.40 9.82 19.79
CA TYR A 39 4.72 10.39 20.05
C TYR A 39 4.59 11.67 20.91
N PRO A 40 5.60 11.97 21.71
CA PRO A 40 5.57 13.21 22.53
C PRO A 40 5.57 14.49 21.69
N LYS A 41 6.01 14.42 20.42
CA LYS A 41 6.01 15.52 19.44
C LYS A 41 5.76 14.95 18.04
N ILE A 42 5.29 15.79 17.13
CA ILE A 42 5.20 15.43 15.70
C ILE A 42 6.63 15.24 15.16
N LEU A 43 6.86 14.16 14.39
CA LEU A 43 8.20 13.80 13.90
C LEU A 43 8.84 14.88 13.03
N SER A 44 8.04 15.64 12.27
CA SER A 44 8.50 16.72 11.38
C SER A 44 8.74 18.06 12.09
N GLN A 45 8.43 18.17 13.38
CA GLN A 45 8.66 19.42 14.12
C GLN A 45 10.15 19.68 14.35
N PRO A 46 10.58 20.96 14.33
CA PRO A 46 11.90 21.33 14.81
C PRO A 46 12.13 20.81 16.24
N GLU A 47 13.36 20.44 16.56
CA GLU A 47 13.73 19.87 17.87
C GLU A 47 13.09 18.49 18.20
N SER A 48 12.45 17.82 17.26
CA SER A 48 12.10 16.42 17.41
C SER A 48 13.33 15.53 17.14
N ASP A 49 13.35 14.37 17.78
CA ASP A 49 14.28 13.29 17.45
C ASP A 49 13.46 12.11 16.91
N PRO A 50 13.16 12.09 15.59
CA PRO A 50 12.32 11.06 15.00
C PRO A 50 12.86 9.64 15.20
N GLU A 51 14.17 9.46 15.13
CA GLU A 51 14.81 8.14 15.28
C GLU A 51 14.57 7.58 16.69
N THR A 52 14.79 8.39 17.71
CA THR A 52 14.53 7.97 19.09
C THR A 52 13.04 7.73 19.36
N MET A 53 12.16 8.66 18.93
CA MET A 53 10.72 8.54 19.16
C MET A 53 10.11 7.30 18.48
N VAL A 54 10.49 7.01 17.24
CA VAL A 54 10.03 5.81 16.52
C VAL A 54 10.56 4.54 17.19
N ARG A 55 11.83 4.53 17.61
CA ARG A 55 12.41 3.39 18.33
C ARG A 55 11.66 3.11 19.63
N GLU A 56 11.42 4.11 20.46
CA GLU A 56 10.68 3.96 21.73
C GLU A 56 9.25 3.48 21.53
N ALA A 57 8.59 3.94 20.46
CA ALA A 57 7.26 3.47 20.11
C ALA A 57 7.28 2.00 19.64
N LEU A 58 8.26 1.59 18.82
CA LEU A 58 8.42 0.19 18.42
C LEU A 58 8.75 -0.71 19.61
N ASP A 59 9.64 -0.27 20.50
CA ASP A 59 9.95 -1.01 21.75
C ASP A 59 8.68 -1.19 22.60
N THR A 60 7.85 -0.16 22.67
CA THR A 60 6.58 -0.21 23.39
C THR A 60 5.59 -1.15 22.71
N PHE A 61 5.50 -1.10 21.39
CA PHE A 61 4.65 -1.97 20.59
C PHE A 61 5.01 -3.45 20.78
N VAL A 62 6.29 -3.80 20.66
CA VAL A 62 6.79 -5.18 20.83
C VAL A 62 6.54 -5.69 22.26
N LYS A 63 6.67 -4.84 23.30
CA LYS A 63 6.38 -5.21 24.69
C LYS A 63 4.89 -5.48 24.94
N ARG A 64 4.00 -4.83 24.23
CA ARG A 64 2.55 -4.96 24.41
C ARG A 64 1.92 -6.06 23.57
N ASN A 65 2.57 -6.42 22.45
CA ASN A 65 1.96 -7.24 21.41
C ASN A 65 2.80 -8.48 21.10
N ASP A 66 2.14 -9.59 20.86
CA ASP A 66 2.81 -10.81 20.40
C ASP A 66 2.83 -10.83 18.86
N LEU A 67 4.04 -10.84 18.31
CA LEU A 67 4.28 -10.91 16.85
C LEU A 67 4.62 -12.34 16.39
N LYS A 68 4.72 -13.30 17.30
CA LYS A 68 5.07 -14.68 16.93
C LYS A 68 4.00 -15.29 16.03
N HIS A 69 4.46 -15.96 14.98
CA HIS A 69 3.58 -16.64 14.02
C HIS A 69 2.57 -15.71 13.31
N THR A 70 2.87 -14.41 13.24
CA THR A 70 2.10 -13.44 12.47
C THR A 70 2.95 -12.90 11.34
N LYS A 71 2.29 -12.40 10.30
CA LYS A 71 2.95 -11.60 9.25
C LYS A 71 2.88 -10.12 9.61
N VAL A 72 3.84 -9.35 9.12
CA VAL A 72 3.88 -7.90 9.32
C VAL A 72 3.86 -7.19 7.97
N CYS A 73 2.87 -6.31 7.79
CA CYS A 73 2.75 -5.42 6.66
C CYS A 73 3.02 -3.99 7.12
N LEU A 74 3.95 -3.30 6.48
CA LEU A 74 4.28 -1.91 6.77
C LEU A 74 3.66 -1.00 5.71
N SER A 75 2.88 -0.03 6.15
CA SER A 75 2.38 1.05 5.31
C SER A 75 3.33 2.25 5.37
N VAL A 76 3.67 2.79 4.21
CA VAL A 76 4.52 3.99 4.08
C VAL A 76 3.77 5.10 3.34
N PRO A 77 4.04 6.39 3.64
CA PRO A 77 3.35 7.50 2.99
C PRO A 77 3.42 7.43 1.46
N GLY A 78 2.32 7.80 0.79
CA GLY A 78 2.23 7.77 -0.67
C GLY A 78 3.32 8.60 -1.38
N GLN A 79 3.74 9.70 -0.77
CA GLN A 79 4.84 10.53 -1.27
C GLN A 79 6.23 9.89 -1.17
N SER A 80 6.39 8.78 -0.45
CA SER A 80 7.67 8.06 -0.32
C SER A 80 8.00 7.23 -1.57
N GLY A 81 7.03 7.01 -2.44
CA GLY A 81 7.19 6.22 -3.65
C GLY A 81 6.54 6.84 -4.88
N LEU A 82 6.75 6.20 -6.00
CA LEU A 82 6.14 6.52 -7.29
C LEU A 82 5.04 5.49 -7.58
N ALA A 83 3.87 5.97 -7.98
CA ALA A 83 2.84 5.15 -8.61
C ALA A 83 2.48 5.76 -9.95
N LYS A 84 2.54 4.97 -11.00
CA LYS A 84 2.16 5.32 -12.37
C LYS A 84 1.22 4.29 -12.92
N PHE A 85 0.26 4.75 -13.71
CA PHE A 85 -0.70 3.89 -14.38
C PHE A 85 -0.59 4.14 -15.88
N PHE A 86 -0.53 3.06 -16.65
CA PHE A 86 -0.47 3.14 -18.10
C PHE A 86 -1.25 1.99 -18.75
N LYS A 87 -1.66 2.20 -19.99
CA LYS A 87 -2.35 1.19 -20.79
C LYS A 87 -1.37 0.62 -21.81
N PRO A 88 -0.95 -0.65 -21.68
CA PRO A 88 -0.19 -1.32 -22.72
C PRO A 88 -1.05 -1.49 -23.99
N PRO A 89 -0.45 -1.59 -25.17
CA PRO A 89 -1.17 -1.98 -26.37
C PRO A 89 -1.74 -3.39 -26.22
N PRO A 90 -2.75 -3.78 -27.01
CA PRO A 90 -3.25 -5.16 -27.03
C PRO A 90 -2.13 -6.15 -27.33
N VAL A 91 -1.80 -7.00 -26.36
CA VAL A 91 -0.69 -7.95 -26.45
C VAL A 91 -1.00 -9.25 -25.71
N GLU A 92 -0.28 -10.30 -26.06
CA GLU A 92 -0.32 -11.54 -25.28
C GLU A 92 0.10 -11.29 -23.83
N LEU A 93 -0.63 -11.87 -22.87
CA LEU A 93 -0.36 -11.71 -21.43
C LEU A 93 1.11 -12.01 -21.06
N LYS A 94 1.72 -13.01 -21.73
CA LYS A 94 3.13 -13.35 -21.49
C LYS A 94 4.14 -12.26 -21.86
N LYS A 95 3.73 -11.26 -22.68
CA LYS A 95 4.57 -10.12 -23.09
C LYS A 95 4.42 -8.91 -22.15
N ILE A 96 3.42 -8.91 -21.27
CA ILE A 96 3.20 -7.81 -20.31
C ILE A 96 4.47 -7.53 -19.47
N PRO A 97 5.18 -8.52 -18.90
CA PRO A 97 6.39 -8.26 -18.13
C PRO A 97 7.48 -7.50 -18.91
N ASP A 98 7.66 -7.81 -20.19
CA ASP A 98 8.66 -7.14 -21.03
C ASP A 98 8.27 -5.69 -21.32
N ILE A 99 7.00 -5.44 -21.62
CA ILE A 99 6.44 -4.10 -21.82
C ILE A 99 6.58 -3.29 -20.55
N VAL A 100 6.20 -3.84 -19.41
CA VAL A 100 6.32 -3.17 -18.12
C VAL A 100 7.76 -2.81 -17.80
N LYS A 101 8.71 -3.71 -18.08
CA LYS A 101 10.14 -3.45 -17.89
C LYS A 101 10.66 -2.32 -18.79
N TYR A 102 10.13 -2.22 -20.00
CA TYR A 102 10.44 -1.12 -20.91
C TYR A 102 9.86 0.20 -20.40
N GLU A 103 8.59 0.21 -20.04
CA GLU A 103 7.90 1.37 -19.47
C GLU A 103 8.52 1.84 -18.15
N ALA A 104 8.93 0.89 -17.30
CA ALA A 104 9.61 1.22 -16.04
C ALA A 104 10.87 2.05 -16.27
N ARG A 105 11.67 1.72 -17.30
CA ARG A 105 12.87 2.49 -17.66
C ARG A 105 12.57 3.92 -18.12
N GLN A 106 11.40 4.16 -18.68
CA GLN A 106 10.99 5.48 -19.16
C GLN A 106 10.27 6.32 -18.11
N GLN A 107 9.46 5.67 -17.27
CA GLN A 107 8.57 6.35 -16.34
C GLN A 107 9.17 6.55 -14.95
N ILE A 108 10.11 5.68 -14.55
CA ILE A 108 10.82 5.84 -13.28
C ILE A 108 12.01 6.79 -13.51
N PRO A 109 12.04 7.97 -12.85
CA PRO A 109 13.06 9.00 -13.08
C PRO A 109 14.38 8.71 -12.35
N PHE A 110 14.71 7.42 -12.15
CA PHE A 110 15.91 6.93 -11.48
C PHE A 110 16.42 5.68 -12.19
N ASP A 111 17.69 5.34 -11.99
CA ASP A 111 18.21 4.04 -12.45
C ASP A 111 17.43 2.90 -11.77
N LEU A 112 17.04 1.89 -12.54
CA LEU A 112 16.29 0.75 -12.01
C LEU A 112 17.08 -0.04 -10.97
N ASN A 113 18.40 0.06 -10.95
CA ASN A 113 19.24 -0.54 -9.92
C ASN A 113 19.13 0.18 -8.57
N ASP A 114 18.77 1.47 -8.57
CA ASP A 114 18.65 2.31 -7.39
C ASP A 114 17.24 2.26 -6.76
N VAL A 115 16.31 1.55 -7.40
CA VAL A 115 14.93 1.42 -6.92
C VAL A 115 14.56 -0.03 -6.66
N ILE A 116 13.58 -0.21 -5.79
CA ILE A 116 12.75 -1.41 -5.70
C ILE A 116 11.46 -1.06 -6.43
N TRP A 117 11.07 -1.86 -7.40
CA TRP A 117 9.86 -1.63 -8.17
C TRP A 117 9.12 -2.92 -8.42
N ASP A 118 7.82 -2.80 -8.57
CA ASP A 118 6.91 -3.89 -8.88
C ASP A 118 5.74 -3.35 -9.70
N TYR A 119 4.95 -4.24 -10.28
CA TYR A 119 3.78 -3.86 -11.06
C TYR A 119 2.60 -4.78 -10.79
N GLN A 120 1.42 -4.26 -11.04
CA GLN A 120 0.16 -4.98 -10.94
C GLN A 120 -0.67 -4.75 -12.20
N LEU A 121 -1.16 -5.84 -12.79
CA LEU A 121 -2.24 -5.74 -13.78
C LEU A 121 -3.51 -5.39 -13.01
N MET A 122 -4.11 -4.24 -13.32
CA MET A 122 -5.30 -3.79 -12.63
C MET A 122 -6.52 -4.59 -13.08
N ALA A 123 -7.47 -4.78 -12.17
CA ALA A 123 -8.76 -5.36 -12.52
C ALA A 123 -9.50 -4.50 -13.55
N GLY A 124 -10.47 -5.07 -14.26
CA GLY A 124 -11.29 -4.35 -15.24
C GLY A 124 -10.65 -4.22 -16.63
N GLY A 125 -9.61 -5.02 -16.93
CA GLY A 125 -9.12 -5.20 -18.28
C GLY A 125 -9.86 -6.34 -18.99
N GLU A 126 -10.03 -6.22 -20.30
CA GLU A 126 -10.53 -7.31 -21.12
C GLU A 126 -9.38 -8.28 -21.43
N ILE A 127 -9.55 -9.55 -21.06
CA ILE A 127 -8.63 -10.63 -21.41
C ILE A 127 -9.42 -11.62 -22.25
N SER A 128 -9.01 -11.80 -23.51
CA SER A 128 -9.61 -12.74 -24.44
C SER A 128 -8.53 -13.54 -25.14
N ASP A 129 -8.69 -14.88 -25.20
CA ASP A 129 -7.77 -15.83 -25.87
C ASP A 129 -6.29 -15.65 -25.49
N GLY A 130 -6.02 -15.29 -24.22
CA GLY A 130 -4.65 -15.05 -23.73
C GLY A 130 -4.06 -13.70 -24.12
N PHE A 131 -4.87 -12.80 -24.70
CA PHE A 131 -4.51 -11.41 -24.99
C PHE A 131 -5.11 -10.45 -23.97
N ALA A 132 -4.32 -9.51 -23.52
CA ALA A 132 -4.79 -8.34 -22.79
C ALA A 132 -5.20 -7.28 -23.81
N LEU A 133 -6.51 -7.09 -24.01
CA LEU A 133 -7.05 -6.18 -25.02
C LEU A 133 -7.22 -4.77 -24.48
N GLU A 134 -7.86 -4.65 -23.33
CA GLU A 134 -8.00 -3.38 -22.59
C GLU A 134 -7.50 -3.58 -21.17
N SER A 135 -6.22 -3.34 -20.95
CA SER A 135 -5.60 -3.53 -19.64
C SER A 135 -4.99 -2.23 -19.14
N GLU A 136 -4.98 -2.05 -17.85
CA GLU A 136 -4.23 -1.00 -17.17
C GLU A 136 -3.19 -1.66 -16.25
N VAL A 137 -1.98 -1.12 -16.27
CA VAL A 137 -0.89 -1.59 -15.40
C VAL A 137 -0.56 -0.48 -14.42
N GLY A 138 -0.58 -0.83 -13.13
CA GLY A 138 0.03 -0.02 -12.09
C GLY A 138 1.50 -0.36 -11.93
N LEU A 139 2.37 0.64 -12.04
CA LEU A 139 3.81 0.55 -11.82
C LEU A 139 4.15 1.31 -10.54
N PHE A 140 4.81 0.64 -9.62
CA PHE A 140 5.15 1.17 -8.31
C PHE A 140 6.65 1.10 -8.10
N ALA A 141 7.24 2.16 -7.55
CA ALA A 141 8.66 2.20 -7.30
C ALA A 141 9.01 3.03 -6.07
N MET A 142 10.04 2.61 -5.36
CA MET A 142 10.61 3.33 -4.23
C MET A 142 12.13 3.24 -4.27
N LYS A 143 12.84 4.33 -3.95
CA LYS A 143 14.31 4.29 -3.85
C LYS A 143 14.75 3.27 -2.79
N ARG A 144 15.78 2.47 -3.10
CA ARG A 144 16.33 1.48 -2.17
C ARG A 144 16.69 2.09 -0.83
N ASP A 145 17.36 3.25 -0.84
CA ASP A 145 17.74 3.94 0.38
C ASP A 145 16.53 4.38 1.22
N ALA A 146 15.41 4.73 0.58
CA ALA A 146 14.17 5.06 1.27
C ALA A 146 13.54 3.82 1.91
N VAL A 147 13.54 2.68 1.19
CA VAL A 147 13.09 1.39 1.73
C VAL A 147 13.95 0.99 2.93
N TYR A 148 15.28 1.02 2.81
CA TYR A 148 16.18 0.67 3.92
C TYR A 148 15.97 1.59 5.13
N ARG A 149 15.75 2.88 4.89
CA ARG A 149 15.51 3.86 5.97
C ARG A 149 14.26 3.56 6.77
N VAL A 150 13.16 3.16 6.14
CA VAL A 150 11.93 2.82 6.84
C VAL A 150 11.96 1.44 7.49
N LEU A 151 12.75 0.50 6.96
CA LEU A 151 12.91 -0.83 7.55
C LEU A 151 13.90 -0.86 8.71
N LYS A 152 14.90 0.01 8.72
CA LYS A 152 15.97 0.04 9.75
C LYS A 152 15.44 0.03 11.20
N PRO A 153 14.49 0.89 11.61
CA PRO A 153 13.99 0.89 12.98
C PRO A 153 13.22 -0.40 13.33
N LEU A 154 12.48 -1.00 12.37
CA LEU A 154 11.79 -2.26 12.61
C LEU A 154 12.78 -3.42 12.78
N GLN A 155 13.81 -3.48 11.94
CA GLN A 155 14.89 -4.46 12.09
C GLN A 155 15.61 -4.33 13.44
N ALA A 156 15.83 -3.10 13.90
CA ALA A 156 16.43 -2.85 15.21
C ALA A 156 15.55 -3.31 16.39
N ALA A 157 14.23 -3.35 16.18
CA ALA A 157 13.23 -3.86 17.12
C ALA A 157 12.93 -5.36 16.95
N ASP A 158 13.71 -6.08 16.13
CA ASP A 158 13.55 -7.51 15.80
C ASP A 158 12.17 -7.80 15.15
N ILE A 159 11.68 -6.86 14.35
CA ILE A 159 10.44 -7.02 13.56
C ILE A 159 10.81 -7.30 12.12
N GLU A 160 10.48 -8.52 11.65
CA GLU A 160 10.58 -8.89 10.25
C GLU A 160 9.35 -8.38 9.49
N VAL A 161 9.56 -7.64 8.39
CA VAL A 161 8.51 -7.10 7.55
C VAL A 161 8.32 -7.98 6.32
N ASP A 162 7.14 -8.61 6.20
CA ASP A 162 6.78 -9.46 5.06
C ASP A 162 6.35 -8.65 3.82
N MET A 163 5.73 -7.49 4.04
CA MET A 163 5.21 -6.65 2.97
C MET A 163 5.38 -5.17 3.31
N LEU A 164 5.84 -4.39 2.34
CA LEU A 164 5.87 -2.94 2.39
C LEU A 164 4.98 -2.39 1.28
N GLN A 165 4.05 -1.50 1.62
CA GLN A 165 3.09 -0.95 0.67
C GLN A 165 2.91 0.56 0.85
N LEU A 166 2.68 1.28 -0.26
CA LEU A 166 2.29 2.69 -0.20
C LEU A 166 0.89 2.84 0.40
N ALA A 167 0.69 3.77 1.32
CA ALA A 167 -0.56 3.99 2.02
C ALA A 167 -1.78 4.14 1.10
N PRO A 168 -1.73 4.89 -0.03
CA PRO A 168 -2.86 4.96 -0.96
C PRO A 168 -3.28 3.61 -1.53
N LEU A 169 -2.32 2.68 -1.74
CA LEU A 169 -2.63 1.33 -2.22
C LEU A 169 -3.25 0.46 -1.12
N SER A 170 -2.81 0.64 0.13
CA SER A 170 -3.42 -0.04 1.27
C SER A 170 -4.88 0.38 1.44
N ILE A 171 -5.17 1.67 1.26
CA ILE A 171 -6.53 2.22 1.28
C ILE A 171 -7.36 1.70 0.10
N TYR A 172 -6.78 1.69 -1.11
CA TYR A 172 -7.42 1.10 -2.28
C TYR A 172 -7.81 -0.36 -2.03
N ASN A 173 -6.89 -1.18 -1.51
CA ASN A 173 -7.15 -2.58 -1.20
C ASN A 173 -8.27 -2.73 -0.15
N MET A 174 -8.29 -1.88 0.88
CA MET A 174 -9.36 -1.88 1.88
C MET A 174 -10.72 -1.56 1.24
N VAL A 175 -10.79 -0.51 0.42
CA VAL A 175 -12.03 -0.09 -0.24
C VAL A 175 -12.55 -1.16 -1.21
N THR A 176 -11.66 -1.81 -1.96
CA THR A 176 -12.05 -2.88 -2.89
C THR A 176 -12.41 -4.19 -2.19
N PHE A 177 -11.90 -4.43 -1.00
CA PHE A 177 -12.24 -5.59 -0.19
C PHE A 177 -13.56 -5.42 0.59
N ASP A 178 -13.89 -4.21 1.02
CA ASP A 178 -15.12 -3.94 1.77
C ASP A 178 -16.33 -4.04 0.84
N LYS A 179 -17.16 -5.07 1.04
CA LYS A 179 -18.37 -5.33 0.23
C LYS A 179 -19.38 -4.19 0.23
N LYS A 180 -19.33 -3.26 1.19
CA LYS A 180 -20.20 -2.07 1.22
C LYS A 180 -19.66 -0.92 0.38
N LEU A 181 -18.35 -0.87 0.17
CA LEU A 181 -17.66 0.19 -0.58
C LEU A 181 -17.24 -0.29 -1.96
N ALA A 182 -17.02 -1.60 -2.12
CA ALA A 182 -16.61 -2.19 -3.38
C ALA A 182 -17.74 -2.15 -4.42
N ALA A 183 -17.36 -1.90 -5.66
CA ALA A 183 -18.22 -2.24 -6.80
C ALA A 183 -18.42 -3.76 -6.82
N ASP A 184 -19.55 -4.20 -7.38
CA ASP A 184 -19.82 -5.61 -7.60
C ASP A 184 -18.80 -6.17 -8.61
N HIS A 185 -17.80 -6.90 -8.10
CA HIS A 185 -16.73 -7.50 -8.92
C HIS A 185 -17.16 -8.81 -9.60
N GLU A 186 -18.38 -9.28 -9.36
CA GLU A 186 -18.92 -10.48 -10.02
C GLU A 186 -19.31 -10.20 -11.48
N THR A 187 -19.58 -8.92 -11.81
CA THR A 187 -19.84 -8.50 -13.18
C THR A 187 -18.53 -8.11 -13.89
N PRO A 188 -18.33 -8.54 -15.16
CA PRO A 188 -17.23 -8.03 -15.97
C PRO A 188 -17.24 -6.50 -16.05
N TYR A 189 -16.05 -5.89 -16.08
CA TYR A 189 -15.94 -4.45 -16.23
C TYR A 189 -16.51 -3.99 -17.58
N ASP A 190 -17.50 -3.10 -17.55
CA ASP A 190 -18.05 -2.44 -18.73
C ASP A 190 -17.47 -1.02 -18.81
N SER A 191 -16.72 -0.75 -19.88
CA SER A 191 -16.11 0.56 -20.09
C SER A 191 -17.12 1.63 -20.53
N GLU A 192 -18.26 1.22 -21.10
CA GLU A 192 -19.33 2.14 -21.51
C GLU A 192 -20.22 2.53 -20.32
N HIS A 193 -20.36 1.64 -19.35
CA HIS A 193 -21.14 1.86 -18.13
C HIS A 193 -20.30 1.55 -16.87
N PRO A 194 -19.24 2.33 -16.59
CA PRO A 194 -18.35 2.03 -15.49
C PRO A 194 -19.08 2.15 -14.14
N PRO A 195 -18.72 1.34 -13.15
CA PRO A 195 -19.25 1.46 -11.80
C PRO A 195 -19.00 2.83 -11.19
N LYS A 196 -19.83 3.22 -10.23
CA LYS A 196 -19.68 4.49 -9.51
C LYS A 196 -18.31 4.52 -8.80
N SER A 197 -17.68 5.68 -8.85
CA SER A 197 -16.42 5.90 -8.14
C SER A 197 -16.65 6.26 -6.68
N THR A 198 -15.82 5.71 -5.83
CA THR A 198 -15.66 6.10 -4.42
C THR A 198 -14.46 7.03 -4.31
N VAL A 199 -14.65 8.13 -3.59
CA VAL A 199 -13.57 9.09 -3.28
C VAL A 199 -13.20 8.92 -1.82
N VAL A 200 -11.92 8.72 -1.54
CA VAL A 200 -11.38 8.63 -0.20
C VAL A 200 -10.35 9.72 0.02
N LEU A 201 -10.49 10.44 1.13
CA LEU A 201 -9.51 11.40 1.64
C LEU A 201 -8.92 10.83 2.92
N ALA A 202 -7.65 10.46 2.88
CA ALA A 202 -6.90 10.05 4.06
C ALA A 202 -6.05 11.23 4.54
N MET A 203 -6.59 11.97 5.50
CA MET A 203 -5.95 13.15 6.06
C MET A 203 -5.02 12.74 7.20
N GLY A 204 -3.72 12.90 6.99
CA GLY A 204 -2.68 12.73 8.00
C GLY A 204 -2.22 14.08 8.55
N THR A 205 -1.27 14.06 9.48
CA THR A 205 -0.76 15.27 10.16
C THR A 205 -0.03 16.22 9.21
N ASP A 206 0.66 15.73 8.20
CA ASP A 206 1.49 16.51 7.27
C ASP A 206 1.18 16.27 5.79
N ALA A 207 0.39 15.27 5.49
CA ALA A 207 0.02 14.91 4.13
C ALA A 207 -1.40 14.34 4.06
N THR A 208 -2.05 14.56 2.93
CA THR A 208 -3.37 13.98 2.62
C THR A 208 -3.25 13.17 1.34
N ASP A 209 -3.70 11.92 1.40
CA ASP A 209 -3.84 11.07 0.22
C ASP A 209 -5.28 11.13 -0.31
N LEU A 210 -5.43 11.53 -1.56
CA LEU A 210 -6.69 11.48 -2.30
C LEU A 210 -6.69 10.25 -3.20
N ILE A 211 -7.66 9.39 -3.01
CA ILE A 211 -7.85 8.18 -3.81
C ILE A 211 -9.24 8.23 -4.45
N VAL A 212 -9.31 7.98 -5.75
CA VAL A 212 -10.57 7.82 -6.49
C VAL A 212 -10.54 6.45 -7.15
N THR A 213 -11.51 5.62 -6.84
CA THR A 213 -11.58 4.27 -7.39
C THR A 213 -13.01 3.83 -7.63
N ASN A 214 -13.21 3.03 -8.67
CA ASN A 214 -14.47 2.32 -8.93
C ASN A 214 -14.32 0.80 -8.66
N GLY A 215 -13.27 0.42 -7.92
CA GLY A 215 -12.96 -0.97 -7.62
C GLY A 215 -12.06 -1.64 -8.66
N TYR A 216 -12.11 -1.22 -9.92
CA TYR A 216 -11.31 -1.76 -11.02
C TYR A 216 -10.12 -0.87 -11.37
N ARG A 217 -10.32 0.43 -11.31
CA ARG A 217 -9.30 1.44 -11.60
C ARG A 217 -9.06 2.30 -10.37
N VAL A 218 -7.87 2.83 -10.27
CA VAL A 218 -7.49 3.74 -9.18
C VAL A 218 -6.76 4.94 -9.74
N TRP A 219 -7.14 6.10 -9.26
CA TRP A 219 -6.38 7.33 -9.39
C TRP A 219 -6.03 7.80 -7.98
N GLN A 220 -4.78 8.23 -7.81
CA GLN A 220 -4.31 8.67 -6.51
C GLN A 220 -3.43 9.91 -6.61
N ARG A 221 -3.46 10.72 -5.56
CA ARG A 221 -2.59 11.88 -5.41
C ARG A 221 -2.28 12.13 -3.93
N SER A 222 -1.00 12.14 -3.59
CA SER A 222 -0.54 12.61 -2.28
C SER A 222 -0.31 14.11 -2.34
N MET A 223 -0.86 14.84 -1.37
CA MET A 223 -0.76 16.29 -1.25
C MET A 223 -0.05 16.62 0.07
N PRO A 224 0.91 17.59 0.09
CA PRO A 224 1.59 18.02 1.31
C PRO A 224 0.70 18.98 2.11
N LEU A 225 -0.50 18.55 2.44
CA LEU A 225 -1.50 19.26 3.22
C LEU A 225 -1.92 18.35 4.38
N GLY A 226 -1.59 18.74 5.59
CA GLY A 226 -2.04 18.07 6.80
C GLY A 226 -3.41 18.56 7.28
N GLY A 227 -4.04 17.75 8.15
CA GLY A 227 -5.28 18.07 8.84
C GLY A 227 -5.03 18.52 10.29
#